data_9dd8b5d767108fa7116ff0509983b138
#
_entry.id   9dd8b5d767108fa7116ff0509983b138
#
_cell.length_a   1.000
_cell.length_b   1.000
_cell.length_c   1.000
_cell.angle_alpha   90.00
_cell.angle_beta   90.00
_cell.angle_gamma   90.00
#
_symmetry.space_group_name_H-M   'P 1'
#
loop_
_entity.id
_entity.type
_entity.pdbx_description
1 polymer ?
#
loop_
_entity_poly.entity_id
_entity_poly.type
_entity_poly.pdbx_seq_one_letter_code
_entity_poly.pdbx_strand_id
1 'polypeptide(L)'
;NNGSWGIEASSGATVNVDGLAQINIFGEDSMGLQAVSTGKIILERAIIKAVGNNTTAVLGDENGGEIYIGGNSIVEAEGEGAKALSATAGYVEMGADALISAVGKGANAVRGNYADAEIKIGESALIEAQGENAAGVYAWWGAVIDVADNAVISADGKNSRGVVAQHTNAEITLGDSTQIEVNGDGAIGLMATAQSGFEGSKINTGEDLLLAVSGNDAMGIYATMGKTAVGAKAQITVDGDNVTGVYAADQGTVTLADKVQISVEGDSAYGIYTNHSGAGASVELQGDTAILVNSDDGYALYAKSGAITSNLNGGTTVASGGKYFIEGDMKTGTDGIIDLLMEQDSIFTGKTDAGDGNISLGLTDSVWNVTGDSTVTHMINQNSVIDMTSDNQGFSTLTVDHLSGNGGKIILDIDGSVAHQSDKLIVTDTFTGNHVLSLKEINAREGDPTLGADAHGTVLASVNGGNGVFTAEDGEGTLYWQRYELDTLNNSNDLYTHWYLKSINTLNPGEAAGALAYHTWRDSGTLLERMGDLRHNGDTAQGAWVRVQGSKIGREGKFKFENKYTMYELGYDQKMKQTDKYTRYGGVSFSYTDGSSSYRSGDGDNKNKAINFYVTQLGNKGYYLDVVAKI
;
A
#
# COMPACT_ATOMS: atom_id res chain seq x y z
N ASN A 1 -2.88 59.69 11.42
CA ASN A 1 -1.46 59.91 11.69
C ASN A 1 -0.71 58.68 11.27
N ASN A 2 0.20 58.79 10.31
CA ASN A 2 1.11 57.72 9.93
C ASN A 2 2.18 57.59 11.01
N GLY A 3 2.57 56.42 11.45
CA GLY A 3 3.63 56.15 12.41
C GLY A 3 3.27 56.44 13.88
N SER A 4 2.11 56.02 14.35
CA SER A 4 1.74 56.08 15.78
C SER A 4 2.33 54.91 16.54
N TRP A 5 2.81 55.15 17.77
CA TRP A 5 3.38 54.10 18.63
C TRP A 5 2.58 53.98 19.93
N GLY A 6 2.39 52.74 20.39
CA GLY A 6 1.72 52.45 21.65
C GLY A 6 2.70 52.50 22.83
N ILE A 7 3.64 51.55 22.92
CA ILE A 7 4.69 51.47 23.92
C ILE A 7 6.03 51.25 23.21
N GLU A 8 7.04 52.08 23.51
CA GLU A 8 8.41 51.91 23.06
C GLU A 8 9.36 51.76 24.26
N ALA A 9 10.28 50.80 24.19
CA ALA A 9 11.43 50.69 25.07
C ALA A 9 12.70 50.77 24.24
N SER A 10 13.61 51.69 24.58
CA SER A 10 14.85 51.92 23.83
C SER A 10 16.04 52.14 24.76
N SER A 11 17.26 51.96 24.23
CA SER A 11 18.53 52.28 24.90
C SER A 11 18.67 51.65 26.30
N GLY A 12 18.30 50.37 26.46
CA GLY A 12 18.39 49.62 27.71
C GLY A 12 17.27 49.91 28.73
N ALA A 13 16.25 50.66 28.33
CA ALA A 13 15.09 50.90 29.19
C ALA A 13 14.25 49.62 29.31
N THR A 14 13.66 49.39 30.48
CA THR A 14 12.75 48.30 30.73
C THR A 14 11.35 48.84 31.05
N VAL A 15 10.33 48.36 30.29
CA VAL A 15 8.92 48.59 30.60
C VAL A 15 8.34 47.29 31.12
N ASN A 16 7.81 47.32 32.33
CA ASN A 16 7.12 46.18 32.96
C ASN A 16 5.68 46.55 33.28
N VAL A 17 4.73 45.73 32.82
CA VAL A 17 3.29 45.92 33.08
C VAL A 17 2.73 44.66 33.72
N ASP A 18 2.37 44.76 34.98
CA ASP A 18 1.70 43.71 35.71
C ASP A 18 0.19 43.72 35.39
N GLY A 19 -0.42 42.56 35.28
CA GLY A 19 -1.82 42.39 34.91
C GLY A 19 -2.08 42.54 33.40
N LEU A 20 -3.27 43.01 33.00
CA LEU A 20 -3.70 43.12 31.61
C LEU A 20 -3.28 44.47 30.99
N ALA A 21 -2.40 44.44 30.01
CA ALA A 21 -2.16 45.56 29.12
C ALA A 21 -3.15 45.57 27.94
N GLN A 22 -3.83 46.67 27.67
CA GLN A 22 -4.71 46.84 26.52
C GLN A 22 -4.19 48.00 25.63
N ILE A 23 -3.83 47.67 24.38
CA ILE A 23 -3.23 48.59 23.44
C ILE A 23 -3.96 48.56 22.13
N ASN A 24 -4.54 49.68 21.71
CA ASN A 24 -5.19 49.83 20.43
C ASN A 24 -4.56 50.97 19.65
N ILE A 25 -4.08 50.70 18.45
CA ILE A 25 -3.47 51.71 17.57
C ILE A 25 -4.12 51.69 16.21
N PHE A 26 -4.19 52.84 15.60
CA PHE A 26 -4.82 53.07 14.30
C PHE A 26 -3.94 53.98 13.43
N GLY A 27 -3.76 53.57 12.17
CA GLY A 27 -3.01 54.34 11.19
C GLY A 27 -2.03 53.51 10.40
N GLU A 28 -1.61 54.01 9.25
CA GLU A 28 -0.57 53.36 8.45
C GLU A 28 0.78 53.39 9.18
N ASP A 29 1.63 52.39 8.94
CA ASP A 29 2.99 52.27 9.51
C ASP A 29 3.05 52.42 11.06
N SER A 30 1.97 52.05 11.75
CA SER A 30 1.86 52.20 13.22
C SER A 30 2.33 50.93 13.93
N MET A 31 2.89 51.12 15.16
CA MET A 31 3.44 50.03 15.98
C MET A 31 2.82 49.99 17.36
N GLY A 32 2.32 48.81 17.79
CA GLY A 32 1.72 48.64 19.12
C GLY A 32 2.76 48.60 20.22
N LEU A 33 3.68 47.65 20.14
CA LEU A 33 4.86 47.54 21.00
C LEU A 33 6.11 47.58 20.14
N GLN A 34 7.12 48.32 20.60
CA GLN A 34 8.43 48.29 19.99
C GLN A 34 9.54 48.27 21.05
N ALA A 35 10.43 47.30 20.96
CA ALA A 35 11.65 47.25 21.72
C ALA A 35 12.86 47.41 20.79
N VAL A 36 13.73 48.38 21.00
CA VAL A 36 14.91 48.67 20.16
C VAL A 36 16.16 48.89 21.02
N SER A 37 17.32 48.64 20.45
CA SER A 37 18.61 48.98 21.07
C SER A 37 18.72 48.54 22.53
N THR A 38 18.57 47.23 22.80
CA THR A 38 18.58 46.63 24.14
C THR A 38 17.43 47.03 25.06
N GLY A 39 16.41 47.71 24.54
CA GLY A 39 15.16 47.97 25.25
C GLY A 39 14.39 46.67 25.54
N LYS A 40 13.68 46.66 26.67
CA LYS A 40 12.95 45.45 27.11
C LYS A 40 11.51 45.78 27.50
N ILE A 41 10.55 45.00 26.99
CA ILE A 41 9.15 45.10 27.36
C ILE A 41 8.69 43.76 27.94
N ILE A 42 8.08 43.78 29.11
CA ILE A 42 7.55 42.60 29.79
C ILE A 42 6.09 42.87 30.14
N LEU A 43 5.19 42.08 29.58
CA LEU A 43 3.76 42.14 29.86
C LEU A 43 3.29 40.80 30.43
N GLU A 44 2.62 40.80 31.58
CA GLU A 44 2.07 39.60 32.17
C GLU A 44 0.95 39.02 31.29
N ARG A 45 0.10 39.90 30.73
CA ARG A 45 -0.94 39.58 29.73
C ARG A 45 -1.23 40.79 28.87
N ALA A 46 -1.54 40.57 27.60
CA ALA A 46 -1.80 41.66 26.68
C ALA A 46 -2.98 41.41 25.74
N ILE A 47 -3.71 42.49 25.42
CA ILE A 47 -4.61 42.55 24.25
C ILE A 47 -4.11 43.71 23.39
N ILE A 48 -3.55 43.40 22.24
CA ILE A 48 -2.93 44.38 21.35
C ILE A 48 -3.63 44.34 20.01
N LYS A 49 -4.16 45.45 19.53
CA LYS A 49 -4.76 45.59 18.21
C LYS A 49 -4.15 46.73 17.44
N ALA A 50 -3.63 46.44 16.24
CA ALA A 50 -3.08 47.41 15.31
C ALA A 50 -3.89 47.41 14.01
N VAL A 51 -4.40 48.55 13.55
CA VAL A 51 -5.22 48.67 12.37
C VAL A 51 -4.69 49.72 11.42
N GLY A 52 -4.34 49.34 10.22
CA GLY A 52 -3.81 50.17 9.14
C GLY A 52 -2.83 49.40 8.25
N ASN A 53 -2.54 49.91 7.08
CA ASN A 53 -1.56 49.27 6.20
C ASN A 53 -0.16 49.31 6.80
N ASN A 54 0.62 48.27 6.58
CA ASN A 54 1.97 48.05 7.09
C ASN A 54 2.11 48.12 8.62
N THR A 55 1.01 48.02 9.37
CA THR A 55 1.06 48.07 10.83
C THR A 55 1.77 46.84 11.40
N THR A 56 2.40 47.01 12.55
CA THR A 56 2.99 45.91 13.33
C THR A 56 2.50 46.00 14.76
N ALA A 57 1.78 44.97 15.24
CA ALA A 57 1.27 45.03 16.61
C ALA A 57 2.38 44.85 17.66
N VAL A 58 3.35 43.95 17.40
CA VAL A 58 4.51 43.69 18.28
C VAL A 58 5.77 43.62 17.44
N LEU A 59 6.80 44.42 17.77
CA LEU A 59 8.10 44.46 17.08
C LEU A 59 9.29 44.44 18.06
N GLY A 60 10.01 43.32 18.11
CA GLY A 60 11.38 43.25 18.62
C GLY A 60 12.35 43.69 17.53
N ASP A 61 12.98 44.86 17.68
CA ASP A 61 13.72 45.52 16.61
C ASP A 61 15.23 45.54 16.88
N GLU A 62 15.99 46.11 15.96
CA GLU A 62 17.44 46.08 15.82
C GLU A 62 18.22 46.21 17.15
N ASN A 63 19.41 45.61 17.20
CA ASN A 63 20.37 45.67 18.30
C ASN A 63 19.84 45.12 19.66
N GLY A 64 19.09 44.00 19.62
CA GLY A 64 18.74 43.25 20.83
C GLY A 64 17.54 43.81 21.61
N GLY A 65 16.56 44.39 20.95
CA GLY A 65 15.25 44.67 21.54
C GLY A 65 14.52 43.40 21.96
N GLU A 66 14.04 43.31 23.19
CA GLU A 66 13.42 42.12 23.76
C GLU A 66 11.97 42.40 24.18
N ILE A 67 11.04 41.53 23.78
CA ILE A 67 9.63 41.61 24.19
C ILE A 67 9.18 40.25 24.72
N TYR A 68 8.63 40.26 25.93
CA TYR A 68 8.05 39.10 26.62
C TYR A 68 6.59 39.37 26.89
N ILE A 69 5.71 38.52 26.35
CA ILE A 69 4.25 38.60 26.53
C ILE A 69 3.77 37.28 27.11
N GLY A 70 3.18 37.33 28.29
CA GLY A 70 2.67 36.13 28.97
C GLY A 70 1.49 35.49 28.26
N GLY A 71 1.11 34.32 28.75
CA GLY A 71 0.06 33.48 28.15
C GLY A 71 -1.34 34.09 28.16
N ASN A 72 -2.27 33.45 27.43
CA ASN A 72 -3.65 33.92 27.23
C ASN A 72 -3.74 35.36 26.68
N SER A 73 -2.76 35.79 25.92
CA SER A 73 -2.70 37.12 25.30
C SER A 73 -3.23 37.10 23.89
N ILE A 74 -3.70 38.24 23.39
CA ILE A 74 -4.26 38.44 22.07
C ILE A 74 -3.47 39.49 21.33
N VAL A 75 -2.97 39.17 20.14
CA VAL A 75 -2.22 40.12 19.29
C VAL A 75 -2.83 40.09 17.89
N GLU A 76 -3.45 41.18 17.49
CA GLU A 76 -4.13 41.34 16.21
C GLU A 76 -3.51 42.48 15.38
N ALA A 77 -3.35 42.23 14.07
CA ALA A 77 -2.99 43.25 13.09
C ALA A 77 -3.91 43.20 11.87
N GLU A 78 -4.37 44.33 11.39
CA GLU A 78 -5.32 44.43 10.28
C GLU A 78 -4.87 45.50 9.28
N GLY A 79 -4.78 45.12 7.98
CA GLY A 79 -4.38 45.99 6.89
C GLY A 79 -3.45 45.31 5.90
N GLU A 80 -3.23 45.90 4.74
CA GLU A 80 -2.28 45.37 3.75
C GLU A 80 -0.86 45.38 4.36
N GLY A 81 -0.12 44.25 4.28
CA GLY A 81 1.20 44.09 4.85
C GLY A 81 1.26 44.10 6.39
N ALA A 82 0.12 43.97 7.07
CA ALA A 82 0.04 43.94 8.53
C ALA A 82 0.81 42.76 9.12
N LYS A 83 1.42 42.99 10.30
CA LYS A 83 2.15 41.98 11.07
C LYS A 83 1.67 41.96 12.51
N ALA A 84 1.20 40.82 12.99
CA ALA A 84 0.81 40.73 14.39
C ALA A 84 2.06 40.64 15.30
N LEU A 85 2.90 39.64 15.07
CA LEU A 85 4.14 39.44 15.83
C LEU A 85 5.33 39.52 14.88
N SER A 86 6.33 40.38 15.18
CA SER A 86 7.51 40.53 14.34
C SER A 86 8.79 40.66 15.16
N ALA A 87 9.89 40.08 14.67
CA ALA A 87 11.23 40.32 15.12
C ALA A 87 12.12 40.71 13.93
N THR A 88 12.89 41.78 14.07
CA THR A 88 13.89 42.23 13.09
C THR A 88 15.23 42.38 13.81
N ALA A 89 16.03 41.32 13.83
CA ALA A 89 17.24 41.19 14.62
C ALA A 89 17.02 41.46 16.14
N GLY A 90 15.84 41.12 16.66
CA GLY A 90 15.43 41.23 18.05
C GLY A 90 14.78 39.94 18.55
N TYR A 91 14.33 39.94 19.79
CA TYR A 91 13.74 38.81 20.46
C TYR A 91 12.27 39.07 20.83
N VAL A 92 11.38 38.09 20.50
CA VAL A 92 9.98 38.13 20.92
C VAL A 92 9.58 36.76 21.47
N GLU A 93 9.08 36.77 22.71
CA GLU A 93 8.53 35.57 23.35
C GLU A 93 7.04 35.76 23.66
N MET A 94 6.25 34.81 23.26
CA MET A 94 4.80 34.74 23.47
C MET A 94 4.48 33.53 24.32
N GLY A 95 3.78 33.70 25.43
CA GLY A 95 3.38 32.60 26.30
C GLY A 95 2.29 31.70 25.71
N ALA A 96 1.94 30.66 26.45
CA ALA A 96 0.97 29.66 26.02
C ALA A 96 -0.46 30.21 25.82
N ASP A 97 -1.30 29.48 25.09
CA ASP A 97 -2.72 29.81 24.84
C ASP A 97 -2.92 31.19 24.19
N ALA A 98 -1.99 31.65 23.39
CA ALA A 98 -2.03 32.94 22.72
C ALA A 98 -2.85 32.91 21.43
N LEU A 99 -3.56 34.01 21.13
CA LEU A 99 -4.14 34.26 19.80
C LEU A 99 -3.28 35.31 19.07
N ILE A 100 -2.77 34.95 17.90
CA ILE A 100 -1.95 35.78 17.04
C ILE A 100 -2.61 35.86 15.67
N SER A 101 -3.18 36.99 15.29
CA SER A 101 -3.96 37.11 14.06
C SER A 101 -3.51 38.29 13.20
N ALA A 102 -3.37 38.03 11.88
CA ALA A 102 -3.08 39.09 10.91
C ALA A 102 -4.03 39.01 9.70
N VAL A 103 -4.68 40.09 9.36
CA VAL A 103 -5.67 40.15 8.28
C VAL A 103 -5.30 41.23 7.26
N GLY A 104 -5.22 40.86 6.00
CA GLY A 104 -4.96 41.73 4.87
C GLY A 104 -4.08 41.10 3.80
N LYS A 105 -4.01 41.74 2.65
CA LYS A 105 -3.13 41.28 1.57
C LYS A 105 -1.67 41.30 2.02
N GLY A 106 -0.96 40.17 1.91
CA GLY A 106 0.43 40.04 2.36
C GLY A 106 0.64 40.13 3.88
N ALA A 107 -0.44 39.94 4.66
CA ALA A 107 -0.36 39.94 6.11
C ALA A 107 0.42 38.72 6.62
N ASN A 108 1.14 38.91 7.75
CA ASN A 108 1.85 37.81 8.40
C ASN A 108 1.48 37.79 9.89
N ALA A 109 0.97 36.67 10.36
CA ALA A 109 0.69 36.55 11.79
C ALA A 109 1.99 36.56 12.60
N VAL A 110 3.01 35.80 12.20
CA VAL A 110 4.33 35.75 12.83
C VAL A 110 5.40 35.96 11.77
N ARG A 111 6.33 36.90 11.98
CA ARG A 111 7.41 37.20 11.03
C ARG A 111 8.75 37.47 11.70
N GLY A 112 9.75 36.66 11.41
CA GLY A 112 11.16 36.89 11.73
C GLY A 112 11.93 37.37 10.52
N ASN A 113 12.78 38.43 10.67
CA ASN A 113 13.61 38.96 9.59
C ASN A 113 15.05 39.08 10.05
N TYR A 114 15.99 38.64 9.22
CA TYR A 114 17.44 38.69 9.39
C TYR A 114 17.99 37.77 10.48
N ALA A 115 19.29 37.52 10.41
CA ALA A 115 20.04 36.86 11.47
C ALA A 115 19.87 37.63 12.79
N ASP A 116 19.91 36.93 13.92
CA ASP A 116 19.66 37.46 15.27
C ASP A 116 18.17 37.78 15.57
N ALA A 117 17.23 37.62 14.61
CA ALA A 117 15.80 37.61 14.93
C ALA A 117 15.40 36.24 15.49
N GLU A 118 14.85 36.25 16.70
CA GLU A 118 14.35 35.02 17.35
C GLU A 118 12.94 35.25 17.87
N ILE A 119 12.03 34.33 17.54
CA ILE A 119 10.65 34.34 18.03
C ILE A 119 10.34 32.99 18.67
N LYS A 120 9.84 33.04 19.92
CA LYS A 120 9.34 31.86 20.62
C LYS A 120 7.85 31.98 20.91
N ILE A 121 7.10 30.96 20.55
CA ILE A 121 5.66 30.90 20.76
C ILE A 121 5.35 29.70 21.64
N GLY A 122 4.64 29.92 22.73
CA GLY A 122 4.28 28.91 23.71
C GLY A 122 3.24 27.92 23.21
N GLU A 123 3.00 26.91 24.03
CA GLU A 123 2.08 25.80 23.71
C GLU A 123 0.66 26.30 23.42
N SER A 124 -0.07 25.52 22.60
CA SER A 124 -1.50 25.73 22.31
C SER A 124 -1.82 27.10 21.70
N ALA A 125 -0.87 27.73 21.01
CA ALA A 125 -1.12 29.00 20.33
C ALA A 125 -2.02 28.82 19.11
N LEU A 126 -2.93 29.78 18.89
CA LEU A 126 -3.72 29.93 17.67
C LEU A 126 -3.11 31.05 16.82
N ILE A 127 -2.61 30.69 15.63
CA ILE A 127 -1.94 31.59 14.70
C ILE A 127 -2.74 31.65 13.42
N GLU A 128 -3.30 32.83 13.10
CA GLU A 128 -4.21 33.00 11.98
C GLU A 128 -3.73 34.09 11.01
N ALA A 129 -3.69 33.80 9.72
CA ALA A 129 -3.38 34.77 8.69
C ALA A 129 -4.47 34.73 7.61
N GLN A 130 -5.02 35.89 7.23
CA GLN A 130 -6.06 35.96 6.22
C GLN A 130 -5.73 37.01 5.16
N GLY A 131 -5.86 36.63 3.90
CA GLY A 131 -5.71 37.52 2.74
C GLY A 131 -4.86 36.91 1.63
N GLU A 132 -4.89 37.54 0.46
CA GLU A 132 -4.03 37.14 -0.67
C GLU A 132 -2.56 37.23 -0.29
N ASN A 133 -1.77 36.16 -0.50
CA ASN A 133 -0.35 36.05 -0.10
C ASN A 133 -0.10 36.17 1.41
N ALA A 134 -1.08 35.92 2.26
CA ALA A 134 -0.91 35.93 3.70
C ALA A 134 -0.07 34.72 4.15
N ALA A 135 0.63 34.84 5.28
CA ALA A 135 1.43 33.78 5.87
C ALA A 135 1.19 33.64 7.38
N GLY A 136 0.99 32.41 7.86
CA GLY A 136 0.88 32.13 9.30
C GLY A 136 2.20 32.42 10.02
N VAL A 137 3.25 31.65 9.70
CA VAL A 137 4.60 31.80 10.29
C VAL A 137 5.61 31.98 9.16
N TYR A 138 6.44 33.04 9.27
CA TYR A 138 7.39 33.39 8.22
C TYR A 138 8.77 33.79 8.78
N ALA A 139 9.76 32.94 8.58
CA ALA A 139 11.16 33.24 8.86
C ALA A 139 11.91 33.64 7.58
N TRP A 140 12.61 34.75 7.61
CA TRP A 140 13.32 35.28 6.45
C TRP A 140 14.78 35.62 6.81
N TRP A 141 15.72 35.19 5.96
CA TRP A 141 17.15 35.53 6.01
C TRP A 141 17.82 35.36 7.39
N GLY A 142 17.86 34.10 7.85
CA GLY A 142 18.56 33.74 9.09
C GLY A 142 17.74 33.88 10.37
N ALA A 143 16.50 34.31 10.28
CA ALA A 143 15.60 34.34 11.43
C ALA A 143 15.28 32.95 11.95
N VAL A 144 15.12 32.80 13.25
CA VAL A 144 14.74 31.56 13.94
C VAL A 144 13.36 31.73 14.59
N ILE A 145 12.45 30.81 14.33
CA ILE A 145 11.12 30.80 14.95
C ILE A 145 10.85 29.42 15.53
N ASP A 146 10.59 29.37 16.83
CA ASP A 146 10.18 28.15 17.54
C ASP A 146 8.71 28.28 17.95
N VAL A 147 7.91 27.36 17.51
CA VAL A 147 6.50 27.20 17.89
C VAL A 147 6.36 25.92 18.71
N ALA A 148 5.90 26.03 19.94
CA ALA A 148 5.76 24.88 20.84
C ALA A 148 4.59 23.98 20.48
N ASP A 149 4.38 22.94 21.27
CA ASP A 149 3.40 21.86 21.00
C ASP A 149 1.94 22.34 20.93
N ASN A 150 1.13 21.56 20.22
CA ASN A 150 -0.31 21.76 20.10
C ASN A 150 -0.72 23.10 19.45
N ALA A 151 0.14 23.73 18.70
CA ALA A 151 -0.20 24.96 17.99
C ALA A 151 -1.17 24.68 16.83
N VAL A 152 -2.07 25.63 16.58
CA VAL A 152 -2.95 25.64 15.40
C VAL A 152 -2.56 26.82 14.52
N ILE A 153 -2.19 26.56 13.27
CA ILE A 153 -1.77 27.57 12.31
C ILE A 153 -2.74 27.54 11.14
N SER A 154 -3.39 28.65 10.85
CA SER A 154 -4.25 28.76 9.67
C SER A 154 -3.82 29.91 8.76
N ALA A 155 -3.93 29.69 7.44
CA ALA A 155 -3.73 30.71 6.44
C ALA A 155 -4.79 30.59 5.33
N ASP A 156 -5.53 31.66 5.07
CA ASP A 156 -6.66 31.65 4.15
C ASP A 156 -6.53 32.77 3.11
N GLY A 157 -6.66 32.40 1.85
CA GLY A 157 -6.62 33.30 0.70
C GLY A 157 -5.75 32.79 -0.44
N LYS A 158 -5.87 33.41 -1.60
CA LYS A 158 -5.09 33.04 -2.77
C LYS A 158 -3.59 33.15 -2.50
N ASN A 159 -2.81 32.12 -2.86
CA ASN A 159 -1.37 32.01 -2.59
C ASN A 159 -1.00 32.15 -1.09
N SER A 160 -1.91 31.82 -0.19
CA SER A 160 -1.64 31.81 1.24
C SER A 160 -0.62 30.71 1.60
N ARG A 161 0.08 30.91 2.72
CA ARG A 161 1.12 29.98 3.18
C ARG A 161 0.99 29.74 4.66
N GLY A 162 1.05 28.48 5.07
CA GLY A 162 1.02 28.14 6.49
C GLY A 162 2.32 28.55 7.19
N VAL A 163 3.44 27.92 6.78
CA VAL A 163 4.77 28.10 7.39
C VAL A 163 5.81 28.28 6.29
N VAL A 164 6.59 29.34 6.39
CA VAL A 164 7.59 29.74 5.37
C VAL A 164 8.94 29.97 6.01
N ALA A 165 9.94 29.20 5.65
CA ALA A 165 11.35 29.49 5.88
C ALA A 165 12.00 29.87 4.54
N GLN A 166 12.45 31.11 4.41
CA GLN A 166 12.93 31.60 3.13
C GLN A 166 14.30 32.26 3.26
N HIS A 167 15.15 32.05 2.27
CA HIS A 167 16.54 32.49 2.19
C HIS A 167 17.50 31.80 3.16
N THR A 168 18.72 32.28 3.20
CA THR A 168 19.87 31.70 3.92
C THR A 168 19.58 31.50 5.40
N ASN A 169 19.77 30.29 5.90
CA ASN A 169 19.72 29.92 7.32
C ASN A 169 18.44 30.31 8.07
N ALA A 170 17.35 30.64 7.37
CA ALA A 170 16.06 30.79 8.03
C ALA A 170 15.60 29.42 8.58
N GLU A 171 15.20 29.38 9.84
CA GLU A 171 14.84 28.14 10.51
C GLU A 171 13.52 28.28 11.27
N ILE A 172 12.64 27.29 11.09
CA ILE A 172 11.38 27.17 11.83
C ILE A 172 11.31 25.77 12.43
N THR A 173 11.04 25.71 13.73
CA THR A 173 10.75 24.48 14.44
C THR A 173 9.31 24.53 14.93
N LEU A 174 8.56 23.48 14.62
CA LEU A 174 7.20 23.27 15.10
C LEU A 174 7.20 22.10 16.09
N GLY A 175 6.55 22.29 17.22
CA GLY A 175 6.39 21.25 18.24
C GLY A 175 5.43 20.13 17.82
N ASP A 176 5.26 19.18 18.72
CA ASP A 176 4.40 18.01 18.52
C ASP A 176 2.92 18.41 18.41
N SER A 177 2.15 17.60 17.68
CA SER A 177 0.71 17.78 17.50
C SER A 177 0.30 19.15 16.93
N THR A 178 1.18 19.76 16.14
CA THR A 178 0.86 21.00 15.42
C THR A 178 -0.17 20.71 14.33
N GLN A 179 -1.18 21.59 14.20
CA GLN A 179 -2.18 21.54 13.15
C GLN A 179 -2.01 22.72 12.22
N ILE A 180 -1.97 22.46 10.90
CA ILE A 180 -1.80 23.51 9.88
C ILE A 180 -2.91 23.35 8.85
N GLU A 181 -3.71 24.40 8.65
CA GLU A 181 -4.75 24.45 7.64
C GLU A 181 -4.51 25.65 6.71
N VAL A 182 -4.41 25.38 5.39
CA VAL A 182 -4.14 26.43 4.40
C VAL A 182 -5.14 26.31 3.25
N ASN A 183 -5.88 27.37 2.98
CA ASN A 183 -6.92 27.37 1.99
C ASN A 183 -6.71 28.45 0.93
N GLY A 184 -6.90 28.11 -0.35
CA GLY A 184 -6.88 29.01 -1.49
C GLY A 184 -6.07 28.49 -2.67
N ASP A 185 -6.38 28.96 -3.87
CA ASP A 185 -5.61 28.59 -5.07
C ASP A 185 -4.13 29.00 -4.91
N GLY A 186 -3.23 28.08 -5.20
CA GLY A 186 -1.79 28.23 -5.01
C GLY A 186 -1.35 28.23 -3.55
N ALA A 187 -2.17 27.69 -2.64
CA ALA A 187 -1.86 27.56 -1.22
C ALA A 187 -0.67 26.62 -0.99
N ILE A 188 0.16 26.91 0.02
CA ILE A 188 1.31 26.07 0.40
C ILE A 188 1.32 25.87 1.91
N GLY A 189 1.34 24.61 2.34
CA GLY A 189 1.38 24.27 3.76
C GLY A 189 2.72 24.62 4.41
N LEU A 190 3.79 23.91 4.02
CA LEU A 190 5.16 24.15 4.47
C LEU A 190 6.04 24.55 3.28
N MET A 191 6.73 25.66 3.37
CA MET A 191 7.58 26.19 2.30
C MET A 191 9.01 26.49 2.78
N ALA A 192 9.96 25.65 2.36
CA ALA A 192 11.39 25.86 2.64
C ALA A 192 12.11 26.23 1.35
N THR A 193 12.58 27.49 1.23
CA THR A 193 13.24 27.96 0.01
C THR A 193 14.51 28.74 0.31
N ALA A 194 15.53 28.56 -0.54
CA ALA A 194 16.73 29.34 -0.48
C ALA A 194 17.08 29.93 -1.84
N GLN A 195 18.15 30.73 -1.89
CA GLN A 195 18.70 31.27 -3.12
C GLN A 195 19.98 30.51 -3.51
N SER A 196 20.20 30.29 -4.79
CA SER A 196 21.40 29.61 -5.27
C SER A 196 22.70 30.20 -4.73
N GLY A 197 23.59 29.33 -4.23
CA GLY A 197 24.88 29.70 -3.67
C GLY A 197 24.89 30.03 -2.16
N PHE A 198 23.76 29.86 -1.48
CA PHE A 198 23.65 30.07 -0.03
C PHE A 198 23.22 28.75 0.68
N GLU A 199 23.48 28.68 1.99
CA GLU A 199 22.94 27.59 2.80
C GLU A 199 21.39 27.65 2.83
N GLY A 200 20.73 26.52 2.73
CA GLY A 200 19.27 26.42 2.65
C GLY A 200 18.56 26.78 3.94
N SER A 201 17.33 27.25 3.79
CA SER A 201 16.37 27.34 4.88
C SER A 201 15.96 25.96 5.40
N LYS A 202 15.42 25.94 6.65
CA LYS A 202 14.98 24.69 7.29
C LYS A 202 13.60 24.84 7.92
N ILE A 203 12.80 23.79 7.79
CA ILE A 203 11.58 23.59 8.59
C ILE A 203 11.69 22.20 9.23
N ASN A 204 11.57 22.15 10.56
CA ASN A 204 11.51 20.92 11.32
C ASN A 204 10.14 20.83 11.99
N THR A 205 9.45 19.71 11.86
CA THR A 205 8.19 19.48 12.58
C THR A 205 8.35 18.40 13.63
N GLY A 206 7.62 18.53 14.73
CA GLY A 206 7.46 17.47 15.73
C GLY A 206 6.64 16.29 15.22
N GLU A 207 6.34 15.37 16.12
CA GLU A 207 5.47 14.21 15.82
C GLU A 207 4.00 14.65 15.72
N ASP A 208 3.17 13.75 15.09
CA ASP A 208 1.72 13.93 14.99
C ASP A 208 1.28 15.24 14.30
N LEU A 209 2.05 15.74 13.32
CA LEU A 209 1.66 16.89 12.49
C LEU A 209 0.38 16.57 11.71
N LEU A 210 -0.60 17.50 11.75
CA LEU A 210 -1.76 17.50 10.85
C LEU A 210 -1.62 18.66 9.86
N LEU A 211 -1.40 18.36 8.59
CA LEU A 211 -1.28 19.35 7.52
C LEU A 211 -2.39 19.16 6.51
N ALA A 212 -3.31 20.12 6.41
CA ALA A 212 -4.37 20.14 5.42
C ALA A 212 -4.22 21.38 4.52
N VAL A 213 -4.19 21.16 3.21
CA VAL A 213 -4.07 22.24 2.22
C VAL A 213 -5.14 22.05 1.16
N SER A 214 -5.88 23.08 0.81
CA SER A 214 -6.93 23.01 -0.21
C SER A 214 -6.87 24.17 -1.21
N GLY A 215 -7.22 23.88 -2.45
CA GLY A 215 -7.27 24.80 -3.58
C GLY A 215 -6.53 24.28 -4.80
N ASN A 216 -6.82 24.83 -5.96
CA ASN A 216 -6.10 24.44 -7.18
C ASN A 216 -4.65 24.91 -7.15
N ASP A 217 -3.75 24.15 -7.76
CA ASP A 217 -2.30 24.38 -7.73
C ASP A 217 -1.70 24.39 -6.30
N ALA A 218 -2.38 23.77 -5.32
CA ALA A 218 -1.92 23.75 -3.93
C ALA A 218 -0.84 22.70 -3.70
N MET A 219 0.01 22.95 -2.68
CA MET A 219 1.08 22.05 -2.29
C MET A 219 1.12 21.87 -0.76
N GLY A 220 1.21 20.62 -0.32
CA GLY A 220 1.39 20.33 1.10
C GLY A 220 2.75 20.81 1.59
N ILE A 221 3.82 20.28 1.01
CA ILE A 221 5.22 20.64 1.31
C ILE A 221 5.93 21.06 0.03
N TYR A 222 6.61 22.19 0.08
CA TYR A 222 7.41 22.75 -1.01
C TYR A 222 8.84 23.03 -0.54
N ALA A 223 9.82 22.30 -1.06
CA ALA A 223 11.22 22.47 -0.74
C ALA A 223 12.03 22.78 -2.01
N THR A 224 12.63 23.98 -2.10
CA THR A 224 13.52 24.37 -3.20
C THR A 224 14.78 24.98 -2.62
N MET A 225 15.92 24.30 -2.78
CA MET A 225 17.18 24.67 -2.12
C MET A 225 17.07 24.78 -0.58
N GLY A 226 15.94 24.40 -0.02
CA GLY A 226 15.65 24.35 1.41
C GLY A 226 15.48 22.90 1.88
N LYS A 227 15.34 22.72 3.18
CA LYS A 227 15.18 21.41 3.83
C LYS A 227 13.92 21.39 4.67
N THR A 228 13.14 20.33 4.55
CA THR A 228 12.00 20.07 5.42
C THR A 228 12.16 18.69 6.05
N ALA A 229 12.20 18.63 7.38
CA ALA A 229 12.15 17.38 8.13
C ALA A 229 10.79 17.24 8.79
N VAL A 230 10.04 16.23 8.38
CA VAL A 230 8.70 15.94 8.90
C VAL A 230 8.80 14.87 9.97
N GLY A 231 8.25 15.15 11.15
CA GLY A 231 8.22 14.24 12.28
C GLY A 231 7.35 12.99 12.03
N ALA A 232 7.46 12.02 12.93
CA ALA A 232 6.72 10.78 12.82
C ALA A 232 5.20 10.97 12.92
N LYS A 233 4.44 10.06 12.32
CA LYS A 233 2.96 10.02 12.34
C LYS A 233 2.28 11.24 11.72
N ALA A 234 3.00 12.04 10.94
CA ALA A 234 2.40 13.18 10.26
C ALA A 234 1.34 12.74 9.26
N GLN A 235 0.29 13.54 9.15
CA GLN A 235 -0.77 13.38 8.17
C GLN A 235 -0.79 14.61 7.26
N ILE A 236 -0.61 14.40 5.97
CA ILE A 236 -0.57 15.44 4.94
C ILE A 236 -1.72 15.18 3.98
N THR A 237 -2.68 16.09 3.94
CA THR A 237 -3.83 16.02 3.03
C THR A 237 -3.81 17.23 2.11
N VAL A 238 -3.94 17.00 0.80
CA VAL A 238 -4.01 18.05 -0.20
C VAL A 238 -5.17 17.78 -1.15
N ASP A 239 -6.05 18.77 -1.34
CA ASP A 239 -7.27 18.66 -2.13
C ASP A 239 -7.37 19.81 -3.14
N GLY A 240 -7.70 19.49 -4.41
CA GLY A 240 -7.84 20.41 -5.52
C GLY A 240 -7.21 19.88 -6.81
N ASP A 241 -7.35 20.61 -7.91
CA ASP A 241 -6.76 20.23 -9.18
C ASP A 241 -5.29 20.67 -9.28
N ASN A 242 -4.45 19.85 -9.94
CA ASN A 242 -3.02 20.12 -10.14
C ASN A 242 -2.24 20.26 -8.81
N VAL A 243 -2.54 19.42 -7.86
CA VAL A 243 -2.03 19.50 -6.49
C VAL A 243 -0.88 18.53 -6.24
N THR A 244 -0.07 18.83 -5.22
CA THR A 244 1.08 18.00 -4.85
C THR A 244 1.18 17.85 -3.33
N GLY A 245 1.25 16.61 -2.85
CA GLY A 245 1.48 16.33 -1.42
C GLY A 245 2.84 16.84 -0.95
N VAL A 246 3.91 16.36 -1.59
CA VAL A 246 5.30 16.71 -1.29
C VAL A 246 6.06 17.05 -2.58
N TYR A 247 6.55 18.28 -2.69
CA TYR A 247 7.34 18.72 -3.82
C TYR A 247 8.77 19.12 -3.40
N ALA A 248 9.76 18.50 -4.05
CA ALA A 248 11.16 18.89 -3.87
C ALA A 248 11.78 19.26 -5.23
N ALA A 249 12.44 20.41 -5.30
CA ALA A 249 13.10 20.89 -6.50
C ALA A 249 14.45 21.54 -6.20
N ASP A 250 15.31 21.62 -7.21
CA ASP A 250 16.56 22.41 -7.18
C ASP A 250 17.37 22.27 -5.87
N GLN A 251 17.83 21.07 -5.54
CA GLN A 251 18.56 20.74 -4.28
C GLN A 251 17.67 20.83 -3.01
N GLY A 252 16.37 21.00 -3.14
CA GLY A 252 15.45 20.88 -2.04
C GLY A 252 15.40 19.44 -1.51
N THR A 253 15.37 19.29 -0.20
CA THR A 253 15.30 17.98 0.44
C THR A 253 14.12 17.89 1.40
N VAL A 254 13.40 16.78 1.35
CA VAL A 254 12.34 16.48 2.32
C VAL A 254 12.65 15.11 2.93
N THR A 255 12.64 15.03 4.25
CA THR A 255 12.71 13.75 4.95
C THR A 255 11.40 13.50 5.66
N LEU A 256 10.83 12.32 5.44
CA LEU A 256 9.59 11.86 6.05
C LEU A 256 9.95 10.78 7.08
N ALA A 257 9.67 11.02 8.35
CA ALA A 257 9.93 10.06 9.41
C ALA A 257 8.93 8.88 9.39
N ASP A 258 8.91 8.09 10.44
CA ASP A 258 8.10 6.87 10.53
C ASP A 258 6.59 7.17 10.59
N LYS A 259 5.79 6.36 9.90
CA LYS A 259 4.31 6.39 9.87
C LYS A 259 3.70 7.67 9.29
N VAL A 260 4.36 8.30 8.35
CA VAL A 260 3.80 9.44 7.62
C VAL A 260 2.71 8.95 6.66
N GLN A 261 1.62 9.71 6.59
CA GLN A 261 0.51 9.48 5.67
C GLN A 261 0.34 10.68 4.73
N ILE A 262 0.26 10.42 3.44
CA ILE A 262 0.04 11.44 2.40
C ILE A 262 -1.22 11.05 1.64
N SER A 263 -2.23 11.90 1.63
CA SER A 263 -3.45 11.72 0.85
C SER A 263 -3.64 12.93 -0.06
N VAL A 264 -3.75 12.68 -1.36
CA VAL A 264 -3.91 13.72 -2.38
C VAL A 264 -5.10 13.39 -3.25
N GLU A 265 -5.99 14.35 -3.43
CA GLU A 265 -7.22 14.18 -4.21
C GLU A 265 -7.38 15.30 -5.24
N GLY A 266 -7.76 14.95 -6.47
CA GLY A 266 -8.06 15.84 -7.57
C GLY A 266 -7.41 15.44 -8.89
N ASP A 267 -7.72 16.17 -9.97
CA ASP A 267 -7.15 15.92 -11.29
C ASP A 267 -5.67 16.34 -11.32
N SER A 268 -4.84 15.56 -12.03
CA SER A 268 -3.38 15.81 -12.14
C SER A 268 -2.68 15.95 -10.79
N ALA A 269 -3.01 15.06 -9.85
CA ALA A 269 -2.50 15.06 -8.49
C ALA A 269 -1.21 14.23 -8.35
N TYR A 270 -0.30 14.69 -7.51
CA TYR A 270 0.96 14.02 -7.21
C TYR A 270 1.12 13.79 -5.71
N GLY A 271 1.38 12.54 -5.30
CA GLY A 271 1.70 12.24 -3.90
C GLY A 271 3.06 12.84 -3.53
N ILE A 272 4.13 12.37 -4.19
CA ILE A 272 5.49 12.92 -4.06
C ILE A 272 6.02 13.23 -5.46
N TYR A 273 6.50 14.45 -5.64
CA TYR A 273 7.06 14.90 -6.91
C TYR A 273 8.44 15.53 -6.73
N THR A 274 9.45 15.01 -7.45
CA THR A 274 10.77 15.63 -7.53
C THR A 274 11.05 16.15 -8.92
N ASN A 275 11.55 17.39 -9.01
CA ASN A 275 11.87 18.04 -10.27
C ASN A 275 13.14 18.88 -10.12
N HIS A 276 14.02 18.80 -11.11
CA HIS A 276 15.29 19.48 -11.00
C HIS A 276 15.83 19.92 -12.36
N SER A 277 16.52 21.04 -12.41
CA SER A 277 17.24 21.54 -13.57
C SER A 277 18.78 21.36 -13.47
N GLY A 278 19.28 20.67 -12.45
CA GLY A 278 20.73 20.48 -12.19
C GLY A 278 20.96 19.30 -11.25
N ALA A 279 21.43 19.27 -10.04
CA ALA A 279 21.62 18.11 -9.17
C ALA A 279 20.92 18.23 -7.81
N GLY A 280 20.26 17.16 -7.30
CA GLY A 280 20.08 16.93 -5.88
C GLY A 280 18.74 17.20 -5.23
N ALA A 281 17.61 17.33 -5.97
CA ALA A 281 16.30 17.28 -5.30
C ALA A 281 16.04 15.87 -4.75
N SER A 282 15.59 15.75 -3.50
CA SER A 282 15.33 14.43 -2.93
C SER A 282 14.20 14.43 -1.90
N VAL A 283 13.46 13.32 -1.90
CA VAL A 283 12.53 12.95 -0.83
C VAL A 283 12.95 11.60 -0.27
N GLU A 284 13.20 11.53 1.04
CA GLU A 284 13.62 10.32 1.73
C GLU A 284 12.53 9.83 2.67
N LEU A 285 12.14 8.57 2.54
CA LEU A 285 11.18 7.87 3.38
C LEU A 285 11.95 7.10 4.45
N GLN A 286 12.00 7.61 5.67
CA GLN A 286 12.84 7.05 6.75
C GLN A 286 12.16 5.93 7.57
N GLY A 287 10.91 5.61 7.28
CA GLY A 287 10.15 4.56 7.94
C GLY A 287 8.88 4.20 7.19
N ASP A 288 7.92 3.62 7.89
CA ASP A 288 6.62 3.27 7.32
C ASP A 288 5.94 4.49 6.71
N THR A 289 5.38 4.34 5.52
CA THR A 289 4.74 5.46 4.82
C THR A 289 3.53 4.98 4.04
N ALA A 290 2.43 5.73 4.14
CA ALA A 290 1.25 5.53 3.31
C ALA A 290 1.08 6.70 2.33
N ILE A 291 0.90 6.41 1.05
CA ILE A 291 0.70 7.40 -0.02
C ILE A 291 -0.51 6.98 -0.82
N LEU A 292 -1.54 7.80 -0.76
CA LEU A 292 -2.81 7.58 -1.45
C LEU A 292 -3.06 8.73 -2.40
N VAL A 293 -3.16 8.45 -3.69
CA VAL A 293 -3.46 9.45 -4.71
C VAL A 293 -4.72 9.04 -5.46
N ASN A 294 -5.77 9.82 -5.26
CA ASN A 294 -7.04 9.67 -5.97
C ASN A 294 -7.09 10.65 -7.14
N SER A 295 -6.62 10.21 -8.31
CA SER A 295 -6.50 11.04 -9.51
C SER A 295 -6.57 10.17 -10.76
N ASP A 296 -7.21 10.66 -11.81
CA ASP A 296 -7.32 9.93 -13.09
C ASP A 296 -6.01 9.95 -13.89
N ASP A 297 -5.17 10.99 -13.76
CA ASP A 297 -3.92 11.19 -14.50
C ASP A 297 -2.73 11.60 -13.62
N GLY A 298 -2.84 11.36 -12.32
CA GLY A 298 -1.81 11.63 -11.32
C GLY A 298 -0.84 10.48 -11.08
N TYR A 299 0.08 10.70 -10.18
CA TYR A 299 1.09 9.72 -9.78
C TYR A 299 1.26 9.71 -8.26
N ALA A 300 1.35 8.52 -7.67
CA ALA A 300 1.76 8.41 -6.27
C ALA A 300 3.19 8.92 -6.07
N LEU A 301 4.11 8.52 -6.97
CA LEU A 301 5.50 8.96 -6.98
C LEU A 301 5.91 9.38 -8.39
N TYR A 302 6.38 10.60 -8.53
CA TYR A 302 6.96 11.06 -9.78
C TYR A 302 8.34 11.70 -9.56
N ALA A 303 9.40 10.97 -9.88
CA ALA A 303 10.74 11.51 -9.95
C ALA A 303 11.01 11.96 -11.39
N LYS A 304 10.60 13.17 -11.76
CA LYS A 304 10.87 13.72 -13.11
C LYS A 304 12.37 13.91 -13.32
N SER A 305 13.05 14.37 -12.28
CA SER A 305 14.49 14.35 -12.06
C SER A 305 14.72 14.48 -10.55
N GLY A 306 15.85 14.03 -10.03
CA GLY A 306 16.05 13.91 -8.59
C GLY A 306 15.64 12.54 -8.05
N ALA A 307 15.54 12.37 -6.75
CA ALA A 307 15.39 11.08 -6.12
C ALA A 307 14.21 10.99 -5.13
N ILE A 308 13.51 9.87 -5.14
CA ILE A 308 12.57 9.44 -4.10
C ILE A 308 13.09 8.09 -3.60
N THR A 309 13.51 8.02 -2.34
CA THR A 309 14.22 6.85 -1.82
C THR A 309 13.71 6.42 -0.46
N SER A 310 13.87 5.13 -0.17
CA SER A 310 13.85 4.66 1.21
C SER A 310 15.06 5.22 1.99
N ASN A 311 15.11 4.94 3.30
CA ASN A 311 16.09 5.50 4.22
C ASN A 311 17.55 5.25 3.79
N LEU A 312 18.27 6.33 3.57
CA LEU A 312 19.70 6.31 3.17
C LEU A 312 20.65 6.31 4.38
N ASN A 313 20.17 6.53 5.62
CA ASN A 313 21.00 6.70 6.81
C ASN A 313 22.18 7.69 6.60
N GLY A 314 21.92 8.74 5.83
CA GLY A 314 22.94 9.74 5.47
C GLY A 314 23.94 9.28 4.41
N GLY A 315 23.74 8.11 3.80
CA GLY A 315 24.54 7.58 2.69
C GLY A 315 23.99 7.97 1.31
N THR A 316 24.45 7.26 0.28
CA THR A 316 23.98 7.42 -1.11
C THR A 316 23.24 6.18 -1.63
N THR A 317 23.20 5.12 -0.85
CA THR A 317 22.50 3.86 -1.16
C THR A 317 21.48 3.59 -0.08
N VAL A 318 20.34 3.01 -0.47
CA VAL A 318 19.29 2.64 0.48
C VAL A 318 19.84 1.67 1.51
N ALA A 319 19.72 2.02 2.78
CA ALA A 319 20.24 1.27 3.92
C ALA A 319 19.15 0.47 4.65
N SER A 320 17.91 0.96 4.65
CA SER A 320 16.74 0.26 5.20
C SER A 320 15.48 0.64 4.45
N GLY A 321 14.49 -0.23 4.50
CA GLY A 321 13.18 0.00 3.95
C GLY A 321 12.15 0.41 4.99
N GLY A 322 10.90 0.28 4.62
CA GLY A 322 9.74 0.48 5.47
C GLY A 322 8.54 -0.32 4.95
N LYS A 323 7.50 -0.36 5.76
CA LYS A 323 6.21 -0.87 5.34
C LYS A 323 5.47 0.23 4.57
N TYR A 324 5.35 0.04 3.27
CA TYR A 324 4.73 1.03 2.39
C TYR A 324 3.34 0.59 1.96
N PHE A 325 2.38 1.53 2.04
CA PHE A 325 1.08 1.44 1.38
C PHE A 325 1.01 2.51 0.32
N ILE A 326 1.13 2.12 -0.96
CA ILE A 326 1.16 3.06 -2.06
C ILE A 326 0.02 2.73 -3.02
N GLU A 327 -0.87 3.68 -3.23
CA GLU A 327 -1.95 3.61 -4.22
C GLU A 327 -1.81 4.75 -5.21
N GLY A 328 -1.66 4.39 -6.49
CA GLY A 328 -1.36 5.27 -7.61
C GLY A 328 -0.05 4.90 -8.31
N ASP A 329 0.15 5.41 -9.51
CA ASP A 329 1.25 5.04 -10.40
C ASP A 329 2.60 5.62 -9.95
N MET A 330 3.70 4.96 -10.37
CA MET A 330 5.06 5.48 -10.21
C MET A 330 5.66 5.81 -11.57
N LYS A 331 6.36 6.95 -11.64
CA LYS A 331 7.01 7.39 -12.86
C LYS A 331 8.36 8.02 -12.62
N THR A 332 9.31 7.78 -13.53
CA THR A 332 10.56 8.54 -13.60
C THR A 332 10.69 9.23 -14.96
N GLY A 333 11.34 10.39 -14.95
CA GLY A 333 11.83 11.07 -16.15
C GLY A 333 13.33 10.92 -16.28
N THR A 334 13.94 11.62 -17.22
CA THR A 334 15.40 11.63 -17.41
C THR A 334 16.11 12.02 -16.13
N ASP A 335 17.07 11.22 -15.66
CA ASP A 335 17.79 11.38 -14.39
C ASP A 335 16.92 11.26 -13.12
N GLY A 336 15.65 10.84 -13.24
CA GLY A 336 14.78 10.55 -12.10
C GLY A 336 15.11 9.19 -11.49
N ILE A 337 15.07 9.10 -10.16
CA ILE A 337 15.33 7.88 -9.40
C ILE A 337 14.19 7.65 -8.41
N ILE A 338 13.62 6.46 -8.46
CA ILE A 338 12.79 5.90 -7.39
C ILE A 338 13.49 4.64 -6.91
N ASP A 339 13.91 4.59 -5.63
CA ASP A 339 14.62 3.45 -5.06
C ASP A 339 14.02 3.08 -3.70
N LEU A 340 13.14 2.07 -3.70
CA LEU A 340 12.36 1.68 -2.55
C LEU A 340 12.66 0.24 -2.12
N LEU A 341 12.89 0.04 -0.82
CA LEU A 341 12.85 -1.25 -0.15
C LEU A 341 11.51 -1.41 0.57
N MET A 342 10.62 -2.17 -0.02
CA MET A 342 9.30 -2.48 0.53
C MET A 342 9.42 -3.71 1.42
N GLU A 343 9.28 -3.50 2.73
CA GLU A 343 9.39 -4.56 3.72
C GLU A 343 8.05 -5.28 3.96
N GLN A 344 8.08 -6.28 4.83
CA GLN A 344 6.96 -7.16 5.11
C GLN A 344 5.61 -6.43 5.26
N ASP A 345 4.57 -6.99 4.66
CA ASP A 345 3.21 -6.47 4.61
C ASP A 345 3.05 -5.14 3.85
N SER A 346 4.03 -4.73 3.04
CA SER A 346 3.85 -3.61 2.13
C SER A 346 2.91 -3.96 0.99
N ILE A 347 2.16 -2.97 0.53
CA ILE A 347 1.25 -3.10 -0.62
C ILE A 347 1.47 -1.91 -1.55
N PHE A 348 1.77 -2.21 -2.80
CA PHE A 348 1.76 -1.24 -3.89
C PHE A 348 0.65 -1.61 -4.88
N THR A 349 -0.22 -0.66 -5.21
CA THR A 349 -1.25 -0.81 -6.25
C THR A 349 -1.08 0.31 -7.26
N GLY A 350 -0.69 -0.04 -8.47
CA GLY A 350 -0.37 0.90 -9.54
C GLY A 350 0.54 0.27 -10.59
N LYS A 351 0.75 0.98 -11.68
CA LYS A 351 1.76 0.65 -12.69
C LYS A 351 3.03 1.49 -12.50
N THR A 352 4.10 1.07 -13.14
CA THR A 352 5.38 1.78 -13.12
C THR A 352 5.82 2.14 -14.54
N ASP A 353 6.40 3.34 -14.69
CA ASP A 353 6.99 3.83 -15.95
C ASP A 353 8.39 4.38 -15.68
N ALA A 354 9.41 3.56 -15.89
CA ALA A 354 10.80 3.95 -15.68
C ALA A 354 11.31 4.96 -16.74
N GLY A 355 10.67 5.02 -17.91
CA GLY A 355 11.09 5.93 -18.98
C GLY A 355 12.60 5.89 -19.25
N ASP A 356 13.24 7.06 -19.21
CA ASP A 356 14.72 7.22 -19.31
C ASP A 356 15.39 7.31 -17.92
N GLY A 357 14.64 7.14 -16.83
CA GLY A 357 15.13 7.17 -15.45
C GLY A 357 15.37 5.78 -14.87
N ASN A 358 15.32 5.69 -13.56
CA ASN A 358 15.56 4.45 -12.82
C ASN A 358 14.45 4.21 -11.78
N ILE A 359 13.79 3.06 -11.85
CA ILE A 359 12.92 2.54 -10.79
C ILE A 359 13.54 1.26 -10.26
N SER A 360 13.93 1.27 -8.99
CA SER A 360 14.42 0.12 -8.24
C SER A 360 13.43 -0.25 -7.14
N LEU A 361 12.90 -1.46 -7.19
CA LEU A 361 11.95 -1.98 -6.22
C LEU A 361 12.52 -3.24 -5.55
N GLY A 362 12.82 -3.16 -4.26
CA GLY A 362 13.10 -4.31 -3.41
C GLY A 362 11.82 -4.72 -2.68
N LEU A 363 11.27 -5.88 -3.01
CA LEU A 363 10.05 -6.42 -2.41
C LEU A 363 10.43 -7.59 -1.50
N THR A 364 10.08 -7.50 -0.21
CA THR A 364 10.28 -8.58 0.77
C THR A 364 8.97 -8.87 1.49
N ASP A 365 8.44 -10.09 1.34
CA ASP A 365 7.16 -10.52 1.93
C ASP A 365 6.02 -9.50 1.69
N SER A 366 5.96 -8.93 0.49
CA SER A 366 5.12 -7.79 0.09
C SER A 366 4.23 -8.15 -1.09
N VAL A 367 3.31 -7.25 -1.45
CA VAL A 367 2.41 -7.42 -2.60
C VAL A 367 2.49 -6.21 -3.52
N TRP A 368 2.65 -6.44 -4.81
CA TRP A 368 2.45 -5.46 -5.86
C TRP A 368 1.29 -5.86 -6.75
N ASN A 369 0.20 -5.10 -6.71
CA ASN A 369 -0.95 -5.20 -7.59
C ASN A 369 -0.69 -4.34 -8.83
N VAL A 370 -0.32 -4.96 -9.94
CA VAL A 370 -0.01 -4.28 -11.19
C VAL A 370 -1.30 -3.88 -11.90
N THR A 371 -1.45 -2.61 -12.25
CA THR A 371 -2.68 -2.09 -12.87
C THR A 371 -2.54 -1.81 -14.38
N GLY A 372 -1.46 -2.23 -15.01
CA GLY A 372 -1.22 -2.09 -16.45
C GLY A 372 0.24 -2.30 -16.83
N ASP A 373 0.56 -2.06 -18.10
CA ASP A 373 1.93 -2.20 -18.60
C ASP A 373 2.92 -1.42 -17.72
N SER A 374 3.96 -2.13 -17.26
CA SER A 374 4.90 -1.62 -16.26
C SER A 374 6.34 -1.84 -16.64
N THR A 375 7.20 -0.89 -16.27
CA THR A 375 8.66 -0.96 -16.49
C THR A 375 9.40 -0.70 -15.18
N VAL A 376 10.40 -1.53 -14.87
CA VAL A 376 11.26 -1.44 -13.68
C VAL A 376 12.70 -1.72 -14.08
N THR A 377 13.65 -0.91 -13.63
CA THR A 377 15.08 -1.10 -13.94
C THR A 377 15.68 -2.23 -13.09
N HIS A 378 15.48 -2.17 -11.77
CA HIS A 378 15.98 -3.19 -10.86
C HIS A 378 14.87 -3.70 -9.96
N MET A 379 14.68 -5.01 -9.90
CA MET A 379 13.68 -5.65 -9.06
C MET A 379 14.29 -6.78 -8.23
N ILE A 380 14.09 -6.71 -6.93
CA ILE A 380 14.33 -7.83 -6.02
C ILE A 380 12.97 -8.34 -5.56
N ASN A 381 12.62 -9.57 -5.91
CA ASN A 381 11.37 -10.20 -5.47
C ASN A 381 11.69 -11.33 -4.49
N GLN A 382 11.70 -11.02 -3.20
CA GLN A 382 11.98 -11.96 -2.12
C GLN A 382 10.69 -12.36 -1.40
N ASN A 383 10.19 -13.57 -1.65
CA ASN A 383 8.94 -14.13 -1.11
C ASN A 383 7.70 -13.25 -1.33
N SER A 384 7.73 -12.32 -2.26
CA SER A 384 6.66 -11.36 -2.51
C SER A 384 5.77 -11.79 -3.66
N VAL A 385 4.58 -11.22 -3.74
CA VAL A 385 3.60 -11.48 -4.78
C VAL A 385 3.54 -10.27 -5.72
N ILE A 386 3.73 -10.52 -7.00
CA ILE A 386 3.45 -9.57 -8.09
C ILE A 386 2.18 -10.08 -8.77
N ASP A 387 1.08 -9.38 -8.59
CA ASP A 387 -0.22 -9.74 -9.14
C ASP A 387 -0.54 -8.87 -10.36
N MET A 388 -0.39 -9.44 -11.55
CA MET A 388 -0.70 -8.77 -12.82
C MET A 388 -2.18 -8.90 -13.21
N THR A 389 -2.96 -9.67 -12.46
CA THR A 389 -4.40 -9.88 -12.71
C THR A 389 -5.28 -8.80 -12.09
N SER A 390 -4.69 -7.76 -11.55
CA SER A 390 -5.39 -6.65 -10.87
C SER A 390 -6.03 -5.67 -11.84
N ASP A 391 -5.57 -5.64 -13.09
CA ASP A 391 -6.20 -4.83 -14.11
C ASP A 391 -7.39 -5.59 -14.73
N ASN A 392 -8.50 -4.95 -14.88
CA ASN A 392 -9.65 -5.49 -15.59
C ASN A 392 -9.62 -5.14 -17.10
N GLN A 393 -8.48 -4.69 -17.62
CA GLN A 393 -8.35 -4.08 -18.95
C GLN A 393 -7.82 -5.04 -20.03
N GLY A 394 -7.40 -6.24 -19.68
CA GLY A 394 -6.84 -7.22 -20.61
C GLY A 394 -5.49 -7.76 -20.15
N PHE A 395 -4.58 -8.05 -21.08
CA PHE A 395 -3.26 -8.57 -20.75
C PHE A 395 -2.24 -7.44 -20.64
N SER A 396 -1.43 -7.49 -19.57
CA SER A 396 -0.38 -6.53 -19.27
C SER A 396 1.01 -7.10 -19.47
N THR A 397 1.99 -6.22 -19.69
CA THR A 397 3.39 -6.58 -19.78
C THR A 397 4.18 -5.92 -18.66
N LEU A 398 4.87 -6.72 -17.86
CA LEU A 398 5.88 -6.26 -16.92
C LEU A 398 7.27 -6.43 -17.52
N THR A 399 7.95 -5.33 -17.78
CA THR A 399 9.34 -5.30 -18.28
C THR A 399 10.28 -4.92 -17.14
N VAL A 400 11.30 -5.75 -16.91
CA VAL A 400 12.30 -5.56 -15.86
C VAL A 400 13.69 -5.72 -16.48
N ASP A 401 14.63 -4.79 -16.23
CA ASP A 401 15.97 -4.98 -16.74
C ASP A 401 16.72 -6.06 -15.92
N HIS A 402 16.72 -5.91 -14.59
CA HIS A 402 17.37 -6.85 -13.69
C HIS A 402 16.38 -7.42 -12.68
N LEU A 403 16.08 -8.71 -12.76
CA LEU A 403 15.24 -9.42 -11.80
C LEU A 403 16.08 -10.37 -10.94
N SER A 404 15.92 -10.28 -9.62
CA SER A 404 16.60 -11.14 -8.66
C SER A 404 15.69 -11.49 -7.48
N GLY A 405 16.19 -12.32 -6.54
CA GLY A 405 15.46 -12.77 -5.36
C GLY A 405 15.04 -14.23 -5.44
N ASN A 406 14.42 -14.74 -4.38
CA ASN A 406 13.96 -16.12 -4.31
C ASN A 406 12.57 -16.21 -3.67
N GLY A 407 11.82 -17.23 -4.04
CA GLY A 407 10.49 -17.50 -3.48
C GLY A 407 9.41 -16.52 -3.94
N GLY A 408 9.74 -15.57 -4.81
CA GLY A 408 8.77 -14.62 -5.34
C GLY A 408 7.75 -15.30 -6.25
N LYS A 409 6.49 -14.86 -6.16
CA LYS A 409 5.36 -15.36 -6.95
C LYS A 409 4.90 -14.26 -7.90
N ILE A 410 4.67 -14.63 -9.17
CA ILE A 410 4.14 -13.73 -10.20
C ILE A 410 2.85 -14.37 -10.72
N ILE A 411 1.73 -13.68 -10.54
CA ILE A 411 0.41 -14.14 -10.98
C ILE A 411 0.10 -13.50 -12.31
N LEU A 412 -0.21 -14.33 -13.31
CA LEU A 412 -0.44 -13.95 -14.69
C LEU A 412 -1.84 -14.37 -15.13
N ASP A 413 -2.59 -13.49 -15.77
CA ASP A 413 -3.78 -13.88 -16.51
C ASP A 413 -3.39 -14.61 -17.79
N ILE A 414 -4.17 -15.63 -18.13
CA ILE A 414 -4.03 -16.40 -19.37
C ILE A 414 -5.42 -16.71 -19.96
N ASP A 415 -5.57 -16.55 -21.26
CA ASP A 415 -6.78 -16.98 -21.96
C ASP A 415 -6.62 -18.44 -22.47
N GLY A 416 -7.30 -19.35 -21.82
CA GLY A 416 -7.30 -20.77 -22.21
C GLY A 416 -8.12 -21.10 -23.46
N SER A 417 -8.91 -20.16 -23.98
CA SER A 417 -9.75 -20.31 -25.17
C SER A 417 -9.11 -19.79 -26.45
N VAL A 418 -8.05 -18.97 -26.33
CA VAL A 418 -7.33 -18.37 -27.46
C VAL A 418 -5.85 -18.63 -27.31
N ALA A 419 -5.23 -19.14 -28.37
CA ALA A 419 -3.81 -19.44 -28.37
C ALA A 419 -2.95 -18.19 -28.16
N HIS A 420 -1.93 -18.30 -27.29
CA HIS A 420 -0.87 -17.33 -27.07
C HIS A 420 -1.29 -15.98 -26.49
N GLN A 421 -2.40 -15.91 -25.75
CA GLN A 421 -2.82 -14.71 -25.02
C GLN A 421 -2.64 -14.88 -23.51
N SER A 422 -1.79 -14.04 -22.96
CA SER A 422 -1.50 -13.98 -21.52
C SER A 422 -0.79 -12.67 -21.16
N ASP A 423 -0.80 -12.33 -19.89
CA ASP A 423 0.19 -11.43 -19.32
C ASP A 423 1.60 -11.91 -19.61
N LYS A 424 2.56 -10.98 -19.63
CA LYS A 424 3.96 -11.29 -19.97
C LYS A 424 4.93 -10.65 -19.03
N LEU A 425 5.94 -11.42 -18.62
CA LEU A 425 7.14 -10.92 -17.98
C LEU A 425 8.28 -10.87 -19.00
N ILE A 426 8.93 -9.72 -19.13
CA ILE A 426 10.11 -9.56 -19.97
C ILE A 426 11.28 -9.12 -19.09
N VAL A 427 12.35 -9.90 -19.06
CA VAL A 427 13.61 -9.52 -18.41
C VAL A 427 14.64 -9.21 -19.48
N THR A 428 15.03 -7.94 -19.60
CA THR A 428 15.81 -7.44 -20.73
C THR A 428 17.31 -7.63 -20.59
N ASP A 429 17.82 -7.84 -19.36
CA ASP A 429 19.26 -8.02 -19.12
C ASP A 429 19.55 -9.26 -18.25
N THR A 430 19.27 -9.24 -16.94
CA THR A 430 19.72 -10.31 -16.05
C THR A 430 18.60 -10.83 -15.16
N PHE A 431 18.42 -12.16 -15.17
CA PHE A 431 17.53 -12.88 -14.27
C PHE A 431 18.32 -13.83 -13.38
N THR A 432 18.14 -13.70 -12.06
CA THR A 432 18.75 -14.61 -11.06
C THR A 432 17.73 -15.03 -9.99
N GLY A 433 17.98 -16.19 -9.38
CA GLY A 433 17.12 -16.74 -8.33
C GLY A 433 15.98 -17.60 -8.87
N ASN A 434 15.03 -17.91 -7.99
CA ASN A 434 13.93 -18.84 -8.27
C ASN A 434 12.59 -18.18 -8.01
N HIS A 435 11.71 -18.16 -9.01
CA HIS A 435 10.40 -17.54 -8.94
C HIS A 435 9.32 -18.52 -9.38
N VAL A 436 8.10 -18.30 -8.91
CA VAL A 436 6.94 -19.11 -9.23
C VAL A 436 6.00 -18.31 -10.13
N LEU A 437 5.61 -18.88 -11.26
CA LEU A 437 4.54 -18.35 -12.11
C LEU A 437 3.23 -19.04 -11.71
N SER A 438 2.23 -18.25 -11.34
CA SER A 438 0.87 -18.70 -11.04
C SER A 438 -0.05 -18.23 -12.15
N LEU A 439 -0.86 -19.13 -12.70
CA LEU A 439 -1.71 -18.83 -13.85
C LEU A 439 -3.17 -18.74 -13.43
N LYS A 440 -3.84 -17.68 -13.84
CA LYS A 440 -5.27 -17.45 -13.64
C LYS A 440 -5.96 -17.37 -15.00
N GLU A 441 -6.88 -18.29 -15.25
CA GLU A 441 -7.64 -18.33 -16.50
C GLU A 441 -8.79 -17.32 -16.48
N ILE A 442 -8.84 -16.42 -17.44
CA ILE A 442 -9.82 -15.32 -17.49
C ILE A 442 -11.11 -15.65 -18.26
N ASN A 443 -11.06 -16.56 -19.21
CA ASN A 443 -12.23 -16.94 -20.05
C ASN A 443 -12.65 -18.40 -19.86
N ALA A 444 -12.54 -18.91 -18.63
CA ALA A 444 -13.02 -20.24 -18.28
C ALA A 444 -14.51 -20.36 -18.59
N ARG A 445 -14.91 -21.43 -19.32
CA ARG A 445 -16.32 -21.75 -19.49
C ARG A 445 -16.94 -22.05 -18.13
N GLU A 446 -18.11 -21.50 -17.86
CA GLU A 446 -18.87 -21.78 -16.64
C GLU A 446 -18.94 -23.30 -16.38
N GLY A 447 -18.33 -23.78 -15.30
CA GLY A 447 -18.24 -25.19 -14.92
C GLY A 447 -17.07 -25.99 -15.50
N ASP A 448 -16.18 -25.39 -16.28
CA ASP A 448 -14.93 -26.02 -16.77
C ASP A 448 -13.76 -25.04 -16.74
N PRO A 449 -13.22 -24.72 -15.56
CA PRO A 449 -12.11 -23.77 -15.39
C PRO A 449 -10.75 -24.40 -15.73
N THR A 450 -10.68 -25.29 -16.68
CA THR A 450 -9.45 -25.95 -17.11
C THR A 450 -8.86 -25.26 -18.32
N LEU A 451 -7.60 -24.82 -18.21
CA LEU A 451 -6.85 -24.40 -19.39
C LEU A 451 -6.92 -25.47 -20.48
N GLY A 452 -7.40 -25.08 -21.64
CA GLY A 452 -7.53 -25.97 -22.80
C GLY A 452 -6.19 -26.24 -23.48
N ALA A 453 -6.22 -27.11 -24.48
CA ALA A 453 -5.03 -27.41 -25.31
C ALA A 453 -4.50 -26.18 -26.06
N ASP A 454 -5.32 -25.18 -26.29
CA ASP A 454 -4.95 -23.95 -27.01
C ASP A 454 -3.99 -23.06 -26.19
N ALA A 455 -3.94 -23.23 -24.85
CA ALA A 455 -2.96 -22.55 -24.00
C ALA A 455 -1.53 -23.11 -24.12
N HIS A 456 -1.36 -24.30 -24.73
CA HIS A 456 -0.04 -24.90 -24.94
C HIS A 456 0.82 -24.02 -25.88
N GLY A 457 2.08 -23.81 -25.49
CA GLY A 457 3.00 -22.98 -26.24
C GLY A 457 2.89 -21.48 -25.97
N THR A 458 1.99 -21.05 -25.05
CA THR A 458 1.90 -19.65 -24.64
C THR A 458 3.17 -19.26 -23.89
N VAL A 459 3.84 -18.20 -24.37
CA VAL A 459 5.02 -17.62 -23.73
C VAL A 459 4.57 -16.75 -22.57
N LEU A 460 5.05 -17.07 -21.38
CA LEU A 460 4.74 -16.38 -20.12
C LEU A 460 5.86 -15.43 -19.68
N ALA A 461 7.12 -15.82 -19.94
CA ALA A 461 8.27 -14.99 -19.63
C ALA A 461 9.32 -15.06 -20.75
N SER A 462 10.01 -13.95 -20.98
CA SER A 462 11.13 -13.84 -21.93
C SER A 462 12.33 -13.23 -21.23
N VAL A 463 13.48 -13.91 -21.24
CA VAL A 463 14.66 -13.54 -20.46
C VAL A 463 15.89 -13.46 -21.36
N ASN A 464 16.62 -12.34 -21.35
CA ASN A 464 17.82 -12.16 -22.16
C ASN A 464 19.07 -12.82 -21.53
N GLY A 465 19.23 -12.79 -20.20
CA GLY A 465 20.44 -13.32 -19.56
C GLY A 465 20.21 -13.81 -18.13
N GLY A 466 21.27 -14.39 -17.55
CA GLY A 466 21.23 -14.87 -16.17
C GLY A 466 21.04 -16.39 -16.04
N ASN A 467 20.82 -16.85 -14.81
CA ASN A 467 20.68 -18.27 -14.46
C ASN A 467 19.45 -18.53 -13.57
N GLY A 468 18.52 -17.59 -13.53
CA GLY A 468 17.28 -17.73 -12.79
C GLY A 468 16.37 -18.82 -13.36
N VAL A 469 15.46 -19.31 -12.53
CA VAL A 469 14.54 -20.39 -12.90
C VAL A 469 13.11 -19.99 -12.54
N PHE A 470 12.20 -20.19 -13.49
CA PHE A 470 10.77 -20.16 -13.24
C PHE A 470 10.23 -21.58 -13.07
N THR A 471 9.34 -21.73 -12.08
CA THR A 471 8.50 -22.92 -11.91
C THR A 471 7.04 -22.50 -11.98
N ALA A 472 6.16 -23.39 -12.44
CA ALA A 472 4.74 -23.10 -12.42
C ALA A 472 4.11 -23.58 -11.11
N GLU A 473 3.19 -22.80 -10.56
CA GLU A 473 2.30 -23.25 -9.49
C GLU A 473 1.18 -24.10 -10.07
N ASP A 474 0.85 -25.21 -9.40
CA ASP A 474 -0.27 -26.04 -9.83
C ASP A 474 -1.60 -25.29 -9.65
N GLY A 475 -2.51 -25.40 -10.62
CA GLY A 475 -3.85 -24.82 -10.55
C GLY A 475 -4.79 -25.69 -9.72
N GLU A 476 -5.55 -25.09 -8.82
CA GLU A 476 -6.56 -25.77 -8.01
C GLU A 476 -7.98 -25.34 -8.38
N GLY A 477 -8.84 -26.32 -8.60
CA GLY A 477 -10.28 -26.13 -8.72
C GLY A 477 -11.03 -26.97 -7.70
N THR A 478 -12.34 -26.80 -7.59
CA THR A 478 -13.17 -27.48 -6.58
C THR A 478 -13.17 -29.01 -6.75
N LEU A 479 -12.98 -29.50 -7.96
CA LEU A 479 -13.07 -30.92 -8.32
C LEU A 479 -11.91 -31.42 -9.18
N TYR A 480 -10.88 -30.62 -9.38
CA TYR A 480 -9.74 -30.98 -10.21
C TYR A 480 -8.49 -30.24 -9.74
N TRP A 481 -7.35 -30.79 -10.12
CA TRP A 481 -6.03 -30.20 -9.93
C TRP A 481 -5.35 -30.20 -11.29
N GLN A 482 -4.80 -29.07 -11.69
CA GLN A 482 -4.00 -28.94 -12.90
C GLN A 482 -2.54 -28.79 -12.55
N ARG A 483 -1.71 -29.64 -13.08
CA ARG A 483 -0.26 -29.49 -13.03
C ARG A 483 0.20 -28.80 -14.30
N TYR A 484 0.87 -27.69 -14.13
CA TYR A 484 1.49 -26.95 -15.21
C TYR A 484 2.97 -27.28 -15.30
N GLU A 485 3.43 -27.57 -16.52
CA GLU A 485 4.85 -27.76 -16.81
C GLU A 485 5.32 -26.66 -17.76
N LEU A 486 6.40 -25.98 -17.38
CA LEU A 486 7.10 -25.02 -18.20
C LEU A 486 8.26 -25.69 -18.92
N ASP A 487 8.58 -25.18 -20.10
CA ASP A 487 9.81 -25.51 -20.81
C ASP A 487 10.40 -24.22 -21.40
N THR A 488 11.64 -24.30 -21.85
CA THR A 488 12.36 -23.16 -22.42
C THR A 488 12.61 -23.35 -23.89
N LEU A 489 12.46 -22.27 -24.66
CA LEU A 489 12.81 -22.22 -26.07
C LEU A 489 13.88 -21.17 -26.29
N ASN A 490 15.05 -21.61 -26.77
CA ASN A 490 16.12 -20.77 -27.24
C ASN A 490 16.15 -20.84 -28.76
N ASN A 491 15.94 -19.72 -29.43
CA ASN A 491 16.09 -19.63 -30.87
C ASN A 491 17.43 -18.96 -31.17
N SER A 492 18.26 -19.56 -32.01
CA SER A 492 19.60 -19.03 -32.36
C SER A 492 19.58 -17.61 -32.97
N ASN A 493 18.44 -17.12 -33.39
CA ASN A 493 18.24 -15.78 -33.96
C ASN A 493 17.55 -14.82 -32.99
N ASP A 494 17.26 -15.24 -31.73
CA ASP A 494 16.62 -14.45 -30.71
C ASP A 494 17.58 -14.26 -29.52
N LEU A 495 17.58 -13.07 -28.94
CA LEU A 495 18.38 -12.78 -27.74
C LEU A 495 17.74 -13.36 -26.46
N TYR A 496 16.47 -13.76 -26.52
CA TYR A 496 15.72 -14.19 -25.35
C TYR A 496 15.56 -15.70 -25.26
N THR A 497 15.63 -16.22 -24.05
CA THR A 497 15.11 -17.52 -23.65
C THR A 497 13.65 -17.34 -23.28
N HIS A 498 12.75 -17.99 -24.00
CA HIS A 498 11.31 -17.94 -23.74
C HIS A 498 10.88 -19.09 -22.83
N TRP A 499 10.23 -18.76 -21.73
CA TRP A 499 9.55 -19.71 -20.86
C TRP A 499 8.10 -19.83 -21.29
N TYR A 500 7.70 -21.00 -21.70
CA TYR A 500 6.36 -21.25 -22.23
C TYR A 500 5.67 -22.41 -21.52
N LEU A 501 4.32 -22.42 -21.55
CA LEU A 501 3.50 -23.49 -21.03
C LEU A 501 3.59 -24.70 -21.95
N LYS A 502 4.35 -25.72 -21.51
CA LYS A 502 4.61 -26.94 -22.29
C LYS A 502 3.45 -27.93 -22.21
N SER A 503 2.96 -28.19 -21.02
CA SER A 503 1.89 -29.17 -20.81
C SER A 503 1.00 -28.80 -19.64
N ILE A 504 -0.23 -29.29 -19.72
CA ILE A 504 -1.25 -29.15 -18.69
C ILE A 504 -1.78 -30.55 -18.40
N ASN A 505 -1.48 -31.06 -17.21
CA ASN A 505 -1.97 -32.35 -16.75
C ASN A 505 -3.09 -32.13 -15.76
N THR A 506 -4.32 -32.45 -16.16
CA THR A 506 -5.49 -32.33 -15.29
C THR A 506 -5.65 -33.60 -14.46
N LEU A 507 -5.48 -33.49 -13.15
CA LEU A 507 -5.84 -34.50 -12.18
C LEU A 507 -7.26 -34.20 -11.71
N ASN A 508 -8.19 -35.13 -11.94
CA ASN A 508 -9.58 -34.98 -11.54
C ASN A 508 -9.92 -35.90 -10.37
N PRO A 509 -9.81 -35.44 -9.11
CA PRO A 509 -10.21 -36.24 -7.96
C PRO A 509 -11.68 -36.65 -7.98
N GLY A 510 -12.52 -35.92 -8.72
CA GLY A 510 -13.92 -36.28 -8.97
C GLY A 510 -14.08 -37.57 -9.78
N GLU A 511 -13.15 -37.88 -10.68
CA GLU A 511 -13.14 -39.18 -11.38
C GLU A 511 -12.87 -40.31 -10.40
N ALA A 512 -11.90 -40.14 -9.50
CA ALA A 512 -11.60 -41.12 -8.45
C ALA A 512 -12.77 -41.30 -7.47
N ALA A 513 -13.36 -40.17 -7.01
CA ALA A 513 -14.52 -40.21 -6.12
C ALA A 513 -15.75 -40.87 -6.82
N GLY A 514 -16.00 -40.55 -8.08
CA GLY A 514 -17.07 -41.16 -8.89
C GLY A 514 -16.83 -42.63 -9.12
N ALA A 515 -15.61 -43.05 -9.39
CA ALA A 515 -15.24 -44.46 -9.54
C ALA A 515 -15.40 -45.22 -8.22
N LEU A 516 -14.99 -44.65 -7.10
CA LEU A 516 -15.16 -45.22 -5.77
C LEU A 516 -16.63 -45.36 -5.39
N ALA A 517 -17.46 -44.34 -5.63
CA ALA A 517 -18.90 -44.39 -5.40
C ALA A 517 -19.57 -45.47 -6.28
N TYR A 518 -19.21 -45.56 -7.55
CA TYR A 518 -19.71 -46.58 -8.46
C TYR A 518 -19.28 -47.98 -8.03
N HIS A 519 -18.02 -48.13 -7.60
CA HIS A 519 -17.49 -49.38 -7.05
C HIS A 519 -18.28 -49.79 -5.81
N THR A 520 -18.47 -48.90 -4.86
CA THR A 520 -19.20 -49.15 -3.60
C THR A 520 -20.66 -49.57 -3.87
N TRP A 521 -21.30 -48.91 -4.84
CA TRP A 521 -22.67 -49.29 -5.25
C TRP A 521 -22.71 -50.66 -5.89
N ARG A 522 -21.82 -50.99 -6.80
CA ARG A 522 -21.77 -52.30 -7.50
C ARG A 522 -21.38 -53.45 -6.56
N ASP A 523 -20.54 -53.18 -5.56
CA ASP A 523 -20.01 -54.16 -4.62
C ASP A 523 -21.01 -54.54 -3.52
N SER A 524 -22.23 -54.04 -3.54
CA SER A 524 -23.28 -54.47 -2.60
C SER A 524 -23.68 -55.94 -2.76
N GLY A 525 -23.24 -56.58 -3.83
CA GLY A 525 -23.49 -57.96 -4.16
C GLY A 525 -24.97 -58.24 -4.49
N THR A 526 -25.22 -59.14 -5.44
CA THR A 526 -26.58 -59.60 -5.69
C THR A 526 -26.96 -60.67 -4.66
N LEU A 527 -28.25 -60.88 -4.46
CA LEU A 527 -28.74 -61.97 -3.64
C LEU A 527 -28.15 -63.34 -4.08
N LEU A 528 -27.98 -63.54 -5.38
CA LEU A 528 -27.43 -64.76 -5.95
C LEU A 528 -25.96 -64.98 -5.57
N GLU A 529 -25.21 -63.92 -5.52
CA GLU A 529 -23.78 -63.98 -5.13
C GLU A 529 -23.59 -64.21 -3.63
N ARG A 530 -24.49 -63.72 -2.78
CA ARG A 530 -24.43 -63.89 -1.32
C ARG A 530 -25.03 -65.20 -0.83
N MET A 531 -26.08 -65.67 -1.49
CA MET A 531 -26.84 -66.81 -1.05
C MET A 531 -26.61 -68.08 -1.90
N GLY A 532 -25.50 -68.15 -2.62
CA GLY A 532 -25.24 -69.27 -3.55
C GLY A 532 -25.44 -70.64 -2.91
N ASP A 533 -24.90 -70.87 -1.73
CA ASP A 533 -24.99 -72.14 -1.02
C ASP A 533 -26.31 -72.37 -0.26
N LEU A 534 -26.93 -71.29 0.22
CA LEU A 534 -28.23 -71.36 0.95
C LEU A 534 -29.38 -71.84 0.07
N ARG A 535 -29.26 -71.72 -1.22
CA ARG A 535 -30.27 -72.24 -2.19
C ARG A 535 -30.29 -73.74 -2.31
N HIS A 536 -29.16 -74.39 -2.02
CA HIS A 536 -29.02 -75.82 -2.29
C HIS A 536 -29.08 -76.70 -1.03
N ASN A 537 -28.92 -76.11 0.19
CA ASN A 537 -28.78 -76.86 1.42
C ASN A 537 -30.05 -77.04 2.28
N GLY A 538 -31.24 -76.72 1.77
CA GLY A 538 -32.52 -76.95 2.43
C GLY A 538 -32.67 -76.28 3.82
N ASP A 539 -33.36 -76.97 4.76
CA ASP A 539 -33.75 -76.43 6.07
C ASP A 539 -32.58 -76.10 7.07
N THR A 540 -31.34 -76.44 6.71
CA THR A 540 -30.17 -76.30 7.57
C THR A 540 -29.27 -75.09 7.22
N ALA A 541 -29.70 -74.27 6.31
CA ALA A 541 -28.87 -73.16 5.78
C ALA A 541 -28.75 -71.95 6.77
N GLN A 542 -27.87 -72.10 7.74
CA GLN A 542 -27.36 -71.03 8.62
C GLN A 542 -25.91 -71.32 8.98
N GLY A 543 -25.10 -70.28 9.10
CA GLY A 543 -23.70 -70.42 9.48
C GLY A 543 -22.78 -69.35 8.92
N ALA A 544 -21.48 -69.56 9.20
CA ALA A 544 -20.44 -68.68 8.67
C ALA A 544 -20.12 -69.05 7.22
N TRP A 545 -19.84 -68.05 6.41
CA TRP A 545 -19.43 -68.20 5.04
C TRP A 545 -18.27 -67.23 4.68
N VAL A 546 -17.53 -67.58 3.68
CA VAL A 546 -16.41 -66.80 3.12
C VAL A 546 -16.61 -66.66 1.64
N ARG A 547 -16.37 -65.46 1.11
CA ARG A 547 -16.38 -65.20 -0.31
C ARG A 547 -15.09 -64.49 -0.73
N VAL A 548 -14.50 -64.91 -1.84
CA VAL A 548 -13.42 -64.20 -2.53
C VAL A 548 -13.89 -63.89 -3.92
N GLN A 549 -13.82 -62.66 -4.31
CA GLN A 549 -14.28 -62.18 -5.60
C GLN A 549 -13.23 -61.32 -6.28
N GLY A 550 -12.78 -61.72 -7.45
CA GLY A 550 -12.00 -60.84 -8.36
C GLY A 550 -12.93 -60.19 -9.37
N SER A 551 -12.77 -58.90 -9.59
CA SER A 551 -13.60 -58.17 -10.55
C SER A 551 -12.82 -57.11 -11.30
N LYS A 552 -13.27 -56.80 -12.51
CA LYS A 552 -12.85 -55.65 -13.29
C LYS A 552 -14.10 -54.87 -13.66
N ILE A 553 -14.17 -53.63 -13.18
CA ILE A 553 -15.27 -52.72 -13.41
C ILE A 553 -14.73 -51.49 -14.12
N GLY A 554 -15.41 -51.03 -15.14
CA GLY A 554 -15.00 -49.79 -15.83
C GLY A 554 -16.18 -49.10 -16.50
N ARG A 555 -15.94 -47.89 -16.89
CA ARG A 555 -16.85 -47.05 -17.66
C ARG A 555 -16.08 -46.35 -18.76
N GLU A 556 -16.64 -46.29 -19.93
CA GLU A 556 -16.16 -45.51 -21.07
C GLU A 556 -16.87 -44.14 -21.12
N GLY A 557 -16.31 -43.17 -21.84
CA GLY A 557 -16.87 -41.84 -22.05
C GLY A 557 -16.17 -40.73 -21.27
N LYS A 558 -16.89 -39.65 -20.97
CA LYS A 558 -16.34 -38.43 -20.33
C LYS A 558 -15.68 -38.72 -18.96
N PHE A 559 -16.22 -39.69 -18.21
CA PHE A 559 -15.67 -40.15 -16.93
C PHE A 559 -15.16 -41.59 -17.07
N LYS A 560 -14.17 -41.79 -17.94
CA LYS A 560 -13.56 -43.10 -18.16
C LYS A 560 -12.73 -43.52 -16.95
N PHE A 561 -13.03 -44.72 -16.43
CA PHE A 561 -12.17 -45.36 -15.45
C PHE A 561 -12.20 -46.89 -15.65
N GLU A 562 -11.16 -47.54 -15.19
CA GLU A 562 -11.05 -48.98 -15.06
C GLU A 562 -10.56 -49.30 -13.64
N ASN A 563 -11.32 -50.16 -12.93
CA ASN A 563 -10.95 -50.61 -11.58
C ASN A 563 -10.85 -52.14 -11.58
N LYS A 564 -9.69 -52.65 -11.13
CA LYS A 564 -9.44 -54.08 -10.90
C LYS A 564 -9.32 -54.28 -9.42
N TYR A 565 -10.10 -55.20 -8.86
CA TYR A 565 -10.05 -55.43 -7.41
C TYR A 565 -10.27 -56.89 -7.03
N THR A 566 -9.79 -57.24 -5.85
CA THR A 566 -10.11 -58.48 -5.16
C THR A 566 -10.81 -58.14 -3.86
N MET A 567 -11.97 -58.73 -3.64
CA MET A 567 -12.73 -58.60 -2.40
C MET A 567 -12.68 -59.89 -1.62
N TYR A 568 -12.46 -59.76 -0.34
CA TYR A 568 -12.53 -60.85 0.66
C TYR A 568 -13.68 -60.50 1.60
N GLU A 569 -14.64 -61.42 1.74
CA GLU A 569 -15.79 -61.20 2.61
C GLU A 569 -16.01 -62.42 3.51
N LEU A 570 -16.21 -62.15 4.80
CA LEU A 570 -16.59 -63.13 5.82
C LEU A 570 -17.94 -62.75 6.37
N GLY A 571 -18.90 -63.62 6.35
CA GLY A 571 -20.26 -63.38 6.84
C GLY A 571 -20.82 -64.51 7.68
N TYR A 572 -21.92 -64.20 8.35
CA TYR A 572 -22.70 -65.15 9.11
C TYR A 572 -24.19 -64.90 8.86
N ASP A 573 -24.92 -66.01 8.48
CA ASP A 573 -26.34 -66.00 8.20
C ASP A 573 -27.10 -66.77 9.26
N GLN A 574 -28.23 -66.21 9.68
CA GLN A 574 -29.14 -66.84 10.61
C GLN A 574 -30.57 -66.87 10.05
N LYS A 575 -31.24 -68.02 10.12
CA LYS A 575 -32.64 -68.15 9.83
C LYS A 575 -33.44 -67.47 10.96
N MET A 576 -34.16 -66.38 10.61
CA MET A 576 -34.92 -65.59 11.58
C MET A 576 -36.38 -66.05 11.70
N LYS A 577 -37.01 -66.44 10.58
CA LYS A 577 -38.40 -66.88 10.52
C LYS A 577 -38.68 -67.75 9.29
N GLN A 578 -39.45 -68.84 9.49
CA GLN A 578 -39.95 -69.68 8.45
C GLN A 578 -41.49 -69.83 8.57
N THR A 579 -42.20 -69.72 7.47
CA THR A 579 -43.61 -69.83 7.37
C THR A 579 -43.95 -70.60 6.09
N ASP A 580 -45.21 -71.03 5.94
CA ASP A 580 -45.69 -71.72 4.68
C ASP A 580 -45.58 -70.80 3.46
N LYS A 581 -45.34 -69.49 3.63
CA LYS A 581 -45.29 -68.52 2.53
C LYS A 581 -43.92 -68.04 2.19
N TYR A 582 -43.02 -67.97 3.19
CA TYR A 582 -41.65 -67.44 3.04
C TYR A 582 -40.70 -67.88 4.15
N THR A 583 -39.42 -67.87 3.86
CA THR A 583 -38.32 -67.98 4.83
C THR A 583 -37.56 -66.67 4.87
N ARG A 584 -37.25 -66.13 6.08
CA ARG A 584 -36.50 -64.91 6.27
C ARG A 584 -35.18 -65.24 6.94
N TYR A 585 -34.11 -64.71 6.36
CA TYR A 585 -32.74 -64.77 6.86
C TYR A 585 -32.28 -63.37 7.29
N GLY A 586 -31.46 -63.26 8.31
CA GLY A 586 -30.70 -62.05 8.66
C GLY A 586 -29.22 -62.40 8.76
N GLY A 587 -28.37 -61.50 8.37
CA GLY A 587 -26.95 -61.73 8.39
C GLY A 587 -26.13 -60.47 8.54
N VAL A 588 -24.88 -60.68 8.93
CA VAL A 588 -23.85 -59.68 8.99
C VAL A 588 -22.61 -60.16 8.26
N SER A 589 -21.94 -59.27 7.51
CA SER A 589 -20.66 -59.61 6.90
C SER A 589 -19.67 -58.46 7.05
N PHE A 590 -18.41 -58.83 6.99
CA PHE A 590 -17.28 -57.88 6.91
C PHE A 590 -16.58 -58.12 5.58
N SER A 591 -16.37 -57.06 4.81
CA SER A 591 -15.65 -57.14 3.54
C SER A 591 -14.40 -56.25 3.56
N TYR A 592 -13.34 -56.75 2.92
CA TYR A 592 -12.13 -56.01 2.60
C TYR A 592 -11.87 -56.13 1.10
N THR A 593 -11.71 -54.97 0.47
CA THR A 593 -11.43 -54.89 -0.96
C THR A 593 -10.08 -54.22 -1.17
N ASP A 594 -9.25 -54.80 -2.01
CA ASP A 594 -7.97 -54.25 -2.44
C ASP A 594 -7.92 -54.24 -3.97
N GLY A 595 -7.60 -53.11 -4.55
CA GLY A 595 -7.61 -52.95 -5.99
C GLY A 595 -6.83 -51.74 -6.49
N SER A 596 -6.66 -51.64 -7.80
CA SER A 596 -6.07 -50.52 -8.51
C SER A 596 -7.07 -49.94 -9.52
N SER A 597 -7.04 -48.63 -9.65
CA SER A 597 -7.86 -47.91 -10.62
C SER A 597 -6.97 -47.14 -11.59
N SER A 598 -7.37 -47.14 -12.85
CA SER A 598 -6.79 -46.30 -13.89
C SER A 598 -7.85 -45.33 -14.38
N TYR A 599 -7.52 -44.06 -14.43
CA TYR A 599 -8.36 -42.94 -14.84
C TYR A 599 -7.77 -42.29 -16.09
N ARG A 600 -8.49 -41.37 -16.71
CA ARG A 600 -7.93 -40.55 -17.78
C ARG A 600 -6.76 -39.67 -17.33
N SER A 601 -6.83 -39.24 -16.07
CA SER A 601 -5.86 -38.28 -15.45
C SER A 601 -4.79 -38.96 -14.58
N GLY A 602 -4.74 -40.29 -14.49
CA GLY A 602 -3.76 -41.02 -13.68
C GLY A 602 -4.23 -42.37 -13.15
N ASP A 603 -3.48 -42.91 -12.21
CA ASP A 603 -3.75 -44.20 -11.56
C ASP A 603 -3.90 -44.01 -10.06
N GLY A 604 -4.60 -44.91 -9.39
CA GLY A 604 -4.80 -44.90 -7.94
C GLY A 604 -5.04 -46.29 -7.36
N ASP A 605 -4.80 -46.43 -6.07
CA ASP A 605 -5.10 -47.62 -5.30
C ASP A 605 -6.42 -47.45 -4.55
N ASN A 606 -7.23 -48.51 -4.55
CA ASN A 606 -8.52 -48.55 -3.87
C ASN A 606 -8.48 -49.59 -2.74
N LYS A 607 -8.68 -49.14 -1.51
CA LYS A 607 -8.82 -50.03 -0.35
C LYS A 607 -10.11 -49.68 0.38
N ASN A 608 -10.98 -50.66 0.52
CA ASN A 608 -12.27 -50.48 1.19
C ASN A 608 -12.46 -51.54 2.29
N LYS A 609 -13.01 -51.11 3.41
CA LYS A 609 -13.44 -52.00 4.51
C LYS A 609 -14.89 -51.65 4.80
N ALA A 610 -15.75 -52.66 4.86
CA ALA A 610 -17.15 -52.42 5.13
C ALA A 610 -17.76 -53.52 6.03
N ILE A 611 -18.77 -53.10 6.77
CA ILE A 611 -19.65 -53.98 7.52
C ILE A 611 -21.02 -53.94 6.84
N ASN A 612 -21.54 -55.09 6.47
CA ASN A 612 -22.84 -55.20 5.83
C ASN A 612 -23.83 -55.88 6.80
N PHE A 613 -25.01 -55.30 6.94
CA PHE A 613 -26.16 -55.86 7.61
C PHE A 613 -27.22 -56.13 6.56
N TYR A 614 -27.81 -57.33 6.54
CA TYR A 614 -28.82 -57.64 5.58
C TYR A 614 -29.95 -58.48 6.12
N VAL A 615 -31.14 -58.31 5.52
CA VAL A 615 -32.31 -59.14 5.75
C VAL A 615 -32.81 -59.59 4.40
N THR A 616 -32.88 -60.89 4.21
CA THR A 616 -33.37 -61.52 2.98
C THR A 616 -34.62 -62.32 3.25
N GLN A 617 -35.67 -62.11 2.48
CA GLN A 617 -36.90 -62.90 2.51
C GLN A 617 -37.05 -63.64 1.20
N LEU A 618 -37.09 -64.97 1.29
CA LEU A 618 -37.33 -65.84 0.17
C LEU A 618 -38.77 -66.39 0.24
N GLY A 619 -39.57 -66.10 -0.76
CA GLY A 619 -40.96 -66.63 -0.86
C GLY A 619 -41.01 -67.96 -1.53
N ASN A 620 -41.88 -68.87 -1.00
CA ASN A 620 -42.05 -70.21 -1.50
C ASN A 620 -42.63 -70.30 -2.95
N LYS A 621 -43.09 -69.13 -3.45
CA LYS A 621 -43.57 -68.99 -4.84
C LYS A 621 -42.56 -68.33 -5.79
N GLY A 622 -41.25 -68.20 -5.33
CA GLY A 622 -40.18 -67.72 -6.17
C GLY A 622 -39.89 -66.20 -6.10
N TYR A 623 -40.64 -65.41 -5.35
CA TYR A 623 -40.26 -63.98 -5.10
C TYR A 623 -39.22 -63.89 -4.00
N TYR A 624 -38.42 -62.82 -4.02
CA TYR A 624 -37.53 -62.47 -2.92
C TYR A 624 -37.53 -60.97 -2.64
N LEU A 625 -37.21 -60.65 -1.43
CA LEU A 625 -36.91 -59.28 -0.98
C LEU A 625 -35.59 -59.32 -0.24
N ASP A 626 -34.66 -58.48 -0.63
CA ASP A 626 -33.34 -58.36 -0.03
C ASP A 626 -33.07 -56.91 0.30
N VAL A 627 -32.78 -56.65 1.58
CA VAL A 627 -32.42 -55.32 2.09
C VAL A 627 -31.02 -55.40 2.68
N VAL A 628 -30.12 -54.58 2.19
CA VAL A 628 -28.70 -54.50 2.63
C VAL A 628 -28.40 -53.08 3.07
N ALA A 629 -27.84 -52.95 4.26
CA ALA A 629 -27.21 -51.73 4.74
C ALA A 629 -25.70 -51.97 4.82
N LYS A 630 -24.93 -51.13 4.19
CA LYS A 630 -23.46 -51.17 4.16
C LYS A 630 -22.91 -49.92 4.79
N ILE A 631 -21.99 -50.06 5.72
CA ILE A 631 -21.27 -48.99 6.42
C ILE A 631 -19.76 -49.14 6.15
#